data_c515baebdd85004a7c0e3eae6e697e68
#
_entry.id   c515baebdd85004a7c0e3eae6e697e68
#
_cell.length_a   1.000
_cell.length_b   1.000
_cell.length_c   1.000
_cell.angle_alpha   90.00
_cell.angle_beta   90.00
_cell.angle_gamma   90.00
#
_symmetry.space_group_name_H-M   'P 1'
#
loop_
_entity.id
_entity.type
_entity.pdbx_description
1 polymer ?
#
loop_
_entity_poly.entity_id
_entity_poly.type
_entity_poly.pdbx_seq_one_letter_code
_entity_poly.pdbx_strand_id
1 'polypeptide(L)'
;AEGNFVALNKKGAIAIRDKDGLELESYNLVMGSAISIPDGEKVKKGEVFVTWDPYNVPILTEKPGKVEFRDMIKGITVQSETDKETGKKGMVVTEHKEDLHPQIVIVDKKTSEVLASYSIPVGAHLSVKEGSSVKGGAQLARTPRKISKTGDITGGLPRIAELFEARRPKEACTIAKIDGEVSYGPNVRGKKKVIVTDSQSGESVDHLVPMGRHIIVTEGDAMKRGDQITEGPVAPEDLLEACG
;
A
#
# COMPACT_ATOMS: atom_id res chain seq x y z
N ALA A 1 -8.37 17.92 7.08
CA ALA A 1 -8.07 19.22 6.52
C ALA A 1 -8.83 19.33 5.20
N GLU A 2 -9.73 20.30 5.11
CA GLU A 2 -10.50 20.58 3.90
C GLU A 2 -9.55 21.22 2.90
N GLY A 3 -9.47 20.66 1.69
CA GLY A 3 -8.73 21.25 0.57
C GLY A 3 -7.38 20.62 0.21
N ASN A 4 -6.90 19.62 0.94
CA ASN A 4 -5.66 18.94 0.57
C ASN A 4 -5.94 17.70 -0.27
N PHE A 5 -5.18 17.53 -1.35
CA PHE A 5 -5.15 16.29 -2.13
C PHE A 5 -4.25 15.28 -1.44
N VAL A 6 -4.52 13.99 -1.64
CA VAL A 6 -3.69 12.90 -1.07
C VAL A 6 -3.18 12.03 -2.22
N ALA A 7 -1.88 11.77 -2.25
CA ALA A 7 -1.28 10.89 -3.22
C ALA A 7 -1.66 9.43 -2.93
N LEU A 8 -2.47 8.81 -3.78
CA LEU A 8 -2.87 7.41 -3.67
C LEU A 8 -1.90 6.47 -4.40
N ASN A 9 -1.25 6.97 -5.45
CA ASN A 9 -0.34 6.20 -6.29
C ASN A 9 1.12 6.37 -5.87
N LYS A 10 1.92 5.31 -5.96
CA LYS A 10 3.37 5.34 -5.69
C LYS A 10 4.21 6.02 -6.78
N LYS A 11 3.70 6.05 -8.01
CA LYS A 11 4.39 6.61 -9.18
C LYS A 11 3.96 8.03 -9.52
N GLY A 12 3.19 8.67 -8.64
CA GLY A 12 2.82 10.07 -8.82
C GLY A 12 4.03 10.98 -8.75
N ALA A 13 4.05 12.01 -9.59
CA ALA A 13 5.06 13.07 -9.56
C ALA A 13 4.41 14.44 -9.69
N ILE A 14 5.05 15.45 -9.09
CA ILE A 14 4.71 16.86 -9.29
C ILE A 14 5.84 17.48 -10.10
N ALA A 15 5.47 18.10 -11.22
CA ALA A 15 6.40 18.85 -12.06
C ALA A 15 6.15 20.35 -11.90
N ILE A 16 7.20 21.10 -11.66
CA ILE A 16 7.19 22.57 -11.69
C ILE A 16 7.56 23.00 -13.10
N ARG A 17 6.68 23.76 -13.75
CA ARG A 17 6.87 24.24 -15.12
C ARG A 17 6.93 25.76 -15.18
N ASP A 18 7.72 26.26 -16.11
CA ASP A 18 7.75 27.67 -16.47
C ASP A 18 6.49 28.07 -17.28
N LYS A 19 6.37 29.38 -17.56
CA LYS A 19 5.27 29.95 -18.37
C LYS A 19 5.19 29.38 -19.77
N ASP A 20 6.30 28.93 -20.30
CA ASP A 20 6.43 28.33 -21.63
C ASP A 20 6.19 26.79 -21.63
N GLY A 21 5.80 26.21 -20.47
CA GLY A 21 5.52 24.80 -20.29
C GLY A 21 6.77 23.92 -20.12
N LEU A 22 7.97 24.52 -20.06
CA LEU A 22 9.21 23.80 -19.82
C LEU A 22 9.26 23.30 -18.37
N GLU A 23 9.56 22.01 -18.16
CA GLU A 23 9.73 21.42 -16.85
C GLU A 23 11.05 21.88 -16.22
N LEU A 24 10.95 22.59 -15.10
CA LEU A 24 12.09 23.09 -14.35
C LEU A 24 12.57 22.07 -13.33
N GLU A 25 11.63 21.48 -12.60
CA GLU A 25 11.90 20.52 -11.52
C GLU A 25 10.78 19.47 -11.46
N SER A 26 11.13 18.23 -11.10
CA SER A 26 10.17 17.13 -10.91
C SER A 26 10.45 16.41 -9.60
N TYR A 27 9.39 16.16 -8.83
CA TYR A 27 9.46 15.51 -7.52
C TYR A 27 8.53 14.31 -7.47
N ASN A 28 9.10 13.13 -7.21
CA ASN A 28 8.31 11.93 -6.99
C ASN A 28 7.55 12.00 -5.68
N LEU A 29 6.26 11.67 -5.70
CA LEU A 29 5.40 11.66 -4.53
C LEU A 29 5.52 10.34 -3.77
N VAL A 30 5.53 10.45 -2.45
CA VAL A 30 5.38 9.30 -1.57
C VAL A 30 3.89 9.04 -1.38
N MET A 31 3.47 7.77 -1.45
CA MET A 31 2.07 7.40 -1.17
C MET A 31 1.64 7.91 0.20
N GLY A 32 0.47 8.53 0.28
CA GLY A 32 -0.05 9.17 1.48
C GLY A 32 0.43 10.61 1.70
N SER A 33 1.23 11.17 0.78
CA SER A 33 1.60 12.59 0.84
C SER A 33 0.36 13.47 0.73
N ALA A 34 0.28 14.46 1.60
CA ALA A 34 -0.72 15.52 1.53
C ALA A 34 -0.18 16.67 0.66
N ILE A 35 -0.92 17.02 -0.37
CA ILE A 35 -0.61 18.09 -1.31
C ILE A 35 -1.53 19.26 -0.99
N SER A 36 -0.97 20.42 -0.67
CA SER A 36 -1.72 21.60 -0.22
C SER A 36 -2.14 22.53 -1.34
N ILE A 37 -1.67 22.29 -2.56
CA ILE A 37 -1.94 23.15 -3.72
C ILE A 37 -2.67 22.38 -4.82
N PRO A 38 -3.61 23.00 -5.55
CA PRO A 38 -4.23 22.42 -6.74
C PRO A 38 -3.28 22.45 -7.94
N ASP A 39 -3.59 21.64 -8.94
CA ASP A 39 -2.84 21.62 -10.20
C ASP A 39 -2.95 22.99 -10.93
N GLY A 40 -1.83 23.42 -11.51
CA GLY A 40 -1.72 24.70 -12.22
C GLY A 40 -1.53 25.95 -11.33
N GLU A 41 -1.45 25.80 -10.00
CA GLU A 41 -1.18 26.91 -9.10
C GLU A 41 0.31 27.33 -9.12
N LYS A 42 0.56 28.61 -8.91
CA LYS A 42 1.92 29.15 -8.86
C LYS A 42 2.53 28.95 -7.49
N VAL A 43 3.71 28.37 -7.46
CA VAL A 43 4.51 28.16 -6.25
C VAL A 43 5.70 29.12 -6.18
N LYS A 44 6.07 29.51 -4.97
CA LYS A 44 7.24 30.35 -4.72
C LYS A 44 8.42 29.49 -4.26
N LYS A 45 9.64 29.96 -4.52
CA LYS A 45 10.84 29.30 -4.03
C LYS A 45 10.82 29.19 -2.49
N GLY A 46 11.00 27.97 -1.98
CA GLY A 46 10.98 27.68 -0.54
C GLY A 46 9.59 27.43 0.04
N GLU A 47 8.53 27.41 -0.77
CA GLU A 47 7.18 27.07 -0.34
C GLU A 47 7.02 25.57 -0.16
N VAL A 48 6.46 25.16 0.98
CA VAL A 48 6.17 23.74 1.26
C VAL A 48 4.77 23.43 0.79
N PHE A 49 4.66 22.61 -0.25
CA PHE A 49 3.38 22.22 -0.85
C PHE A 49 3.08 20.71 -0.74
N VAL A 50 4.06 19.92 -0.29
CA VAL A 50 3.87 18.48 -0.02
C VAL A 50 4.39 18.13 1.35
N THR A 51 3.62 17.37 2.11
CA THR A 51 4.01 16.85 3.42
C THR A 51 3.67 15.37 3.51
N TRP A 52 4.52 14.57 4.14
CA TRP A 52 4.28 13.15 4.38
C TRP A 52 4.85 12.69 5.71
N ASP A 53 4.40 11.52 6.18
CA ASP A 53 4.94 10.87 7.36
C ASP A 53 6.02 9.84 6.94
N PRO A 54 7.30 10.05 7.27
CA PRO A 54 8.37 9.12 6.91
C PRO A 54 8.40 7.86 7.80
N TYR A 55 7.73 7.90 8.96
CA TYR A 55 7.78 6.82 9.96
C TYR A 55 6.68 5.78 9.81
N ASN A 56 5.63 6.12 9.11
CA ASN A 56 4.50 5.22 8.91
C ASN A 56 4.21 5.03 7.42
N VAL A 57 3.70 3.84 7.08
CA VAL A 57 3.10 3.56 5.77
C VAL A 57 1.59 3.61 5.94
N PRO A 58 0.90 4.57 5.33
CA PRO A 58 -0.55 4.67 5.43
C PRO A 58 -1.23 3.64 4.52
N ILE A 59 -2.33 3.06 5.00
CA ILE A 59 -3.27 2.29 4.19
C ILE A 59 -4.46 3.22 3.94
N LEU A 60 -4.67 3.60 2.69
CA LEU A 60 -5.64 4.60 2.25
C LEU A 60 -6.81 3.93 1.54
N THR A 61 -7.99 4.52 1.61
CA THR A 61 -9.12 4.09 0.78
C THR A 61 -9.22 4.91 -0.49
N GLU A 62 -9.45 4.25 -1.62
CA GLU A 62 -9.70 4.90 -2.91
C GLU A 62 -11.17 5.35 -3.01
N LYS A 63 -12.07 4.54 -2.45
CA LYS A 63 -13.53 4.73 -2.60
C LYS A 63 -14.16 5.27 -1.32
N PRO A 64 -15.10 6.20 -1.43
CA PRO A 64 -15.87 6.65 -0.27
C PRO A 64 -16.91 5.58 0.12
N GLY A 65 -17.21 5.47 1.41
CA GLY A 65 -18.21 4.51 1.87
C GLY A 65 -18.29 4.41 3.39
N LYS A 66 -18.90 3.33 3.86
CA LYS A 66 -18.99 2.96 5.27
C LYS A 66 -17.97 1.88 5.57
N VAL A 67 -17.28 2.01 6.69
CA VAL A 67 -16.26 1.05 7.16
C VAL A 67 -16.94 -0.13 7.84
N GLU A 68 -16.58 -1.34 7.44
CA GLU A 68 -16.89 -2.59 8.12
C GLU A 68 -15.62 -3.39 8.40
N PHE A 69 -15.55 -4.01 9.56
CA PHE A 69 -14.43 -4.84 9.97
C PHE A 69 -14.75 -6.31 9.72
N ARG A 70 -13.81 -7.05 9.13
CA ARG A 70 -13.88 -8.50 8.98
C ARG A 70 -12.70 -9.15 9.66
N ASP A 71 -12.94 -10.23 10.38
CA ASP A 71 -11.92 -11.00 11.13
C ASP A 71 -11.15 -10.14 12.16
N MET A 72 -11.76 -9.04 12.63
CA MET A 72 -11.21 -8.16 13.66
C MET A 72 -11.85 -8.44 15.01
N ILE A 73 -11.32 -9.45 15.72
CA ILE A 73 -11.85 -9.90 17.02
C ILE A 73 -10.99 -9.32 18.12
N LYS A 74 -11.59 -8.53 19.01
CA LYS A 74 -10.89 -7.95 20.18
C LYS A 74 -10.32 -9.03 21.07
N GLY A 75 -9.05 -8.92 21.41
CA GLY A 75 -8.32 -9.88 22.25
C GLY A 75 -7.70 -11.05 21.47
N ILE A 76 -8.06 -11.26 20.20
CA ILE A 76 -7.50 -12.30 19.33
C ILE A 76 -6.67 -11.65 18.23
N THR A 77 -7.33 -10.95 17.30
CA THR A 77 -6.67 -10.32 16.14
C THR A 77 -6.40 -8.84 16.35
N VAL A 78 -7.08 -8.19 17.30
CA VAL A 78 -6.94 -6.75 17.59
C VAL A 78 -6.86 -6.51 19.08
N GLN A 79 -5.86 -5.73 19.51
CA GLN A 79 -5.68 -5.28 20.89
C GLN A 79 -5.76 -3.77 21.00
N SER A 80 -6.22 -3.29 22.15
CA SER A 80 -6.20 -1.86 22.47
C SER A 80 -4.82 -1.52 23.03
N GLU A 81 -4.09 -0.69 22.34
CA GLU A 81 -2.78 -0.20 22.76
C GLU A 81 -2.83 1.32 22.91
N THR A 82 -2.09 1.84 23.90
CA THR A 82 -1.91 3.28 24.03
C THR A 82 -0.66 3.67 23.27
N ASP A 83 -0.81 4.46 22.24
CA ASP A 83 0.29 5.01 21.47
C ASP A 83 1.21 5.83 22.41
N LYS A 84 2.48 5.42 22.49
CA LYS A 84 3.45 6.02 23.40
C LYS A 84 3.83 7.45 23.02
N GLU A 85 3.67 7.83 21.76
CA GLU A 85 4.01 9.16 21.26
C GLU A 85 2.84 10.14 21.39
N THR A 86 1.62 9.68 21.09
CA THR A 86 0.43 10.54 21.08
C THR A 86 -0.43 10.42 22.33
N GLY A 87 -0.19 9.41 23.18
CA GLY A 87 -0.98 9.11 24.37
C GLY A 87 -2.43 8.65 24.08
N LYS A 88 -2.79 8.49 22.82
CA LYS A 88 -4.14 8.09 22.40
C LYS A 88 -4.27 6.57 22.40
N LYS A 89 -5.42 6.10 22.90
CA LYS A 89 -5.79 4.69 22.78
C LYS A 89 -6.18 4.37 21.34
N GLY A 90 -5.44 3.47 20.72
CA GLY A 90 -5.69 2.95 19.37
C GLY A 90 -5.94 1.44 19.39
N MET A 91 -6.43 0.90 18.31
CA MET A 91 -6.51 -0.54 18.07
C MET A 91 -5.34 -0.94 17.16
N VAL A 92 -4.63 -1.98 17.55
CA VAL A 92 -3.49 -2.53 16.81
C VAL A 92 -3.80 -3.97 16.43
N VAL A 93 -3.50 -4.34 15.20
CA VAL A 93 -3.61 -5.72 14.74
C VAL A 93 -2.45 -6.53 15.28
N THR A 94 -2.76 -7.61 15.99
CA THR A 94 -1.76 -8.47 16.63
C THR A 94 -1.60 -9.79 15.89
N GLU A 95 -0.45 -10.43 16.07
CA GLU A 95 -0.20 -11.77 15.57
C GLU A 95 -1.12 -12.76 16.26
N HIS A 96 -1.73 -13.66 15.49
CA HIS A 96 -2.65 -14.69 15.94
C HIS A 96 -2.34 -16.01 15.23
N LYS A 97 -2.77 -17.12 15.84
CA LYS A 97 -2.49 -18.49 15.35
C LYS A 97 -3.64 -19.09 14.54
N GLU A 98 -4.78 -18.40 14.45
CA GLU A 98 -5.96 -18.87 13.72
C GLU A 98 -5.90 -18.40 12.26
N ASP A 99 -6.61 -19.10 11.38
CA ASP A 99 -6.76 -18.74 9.96
C ASP A 99 -7.71 -17.55 9.78
N LEU A 100 -7.45 -16.48 10.55
CA LEU A 100 -8.16 -15.22 10.47
C LEU A 100 -7.34 -14.20 9.66
N HIS A 101 -8.04 -13.41 8.87
CA HIS A 101 -7.39 -12.42 8.00
C HIS A 101 -8.03 -11.04 8.25
N PRO A 102 -7.51 -10.24 9.20
CA PRO A 102 -8.05 -8.92 9.50
C PRO A 102 -8.15 -8.05 8.26
N GLN A 103 -9.36 -7.56 7.97
CA GLN A 103 -9.66 -6.73 6.81
C GLN A 103 -10.55 -5.56 7.18
N ILE A 104 -10.33 -4.43 6.51
CA ILE A 104 -11.26 -3.31 6.48
C ILE A 104 -11.97 -3.35 5.12
N VAL A 105 -13.28 -3.39 5.16
CA VAL A 105 -14.13 -3.40 3.98
C VAL A 105 -14.87 -2.08 3.90
N ILE A 106 -14.88 -1.50 2.72
CA ILE A 106 -15.66 -0.30 2.43
C ILE A 106 -16.91 -0.73 1.70
N VAL A 107 -18.06 -0.43 2.28
CA VAL A 107 -19.37 -0.75 1.70
C VAL A 107 -20.14 0.50 1.31
N ASP A 108 -20.96 0.38 0.26
CA ASP A 108 -21.87 1.44 -0.11
C ASP A 108 -22.90 1.66 0.98
N LYS A 109 -23.23 2.93 1.27
CA LYS A 109 -24.19 3.29 2.32
C LYS A 109 -25.63 2.88 2.02
N LYS A 110 -25.99 2.72 0.73
CA LYS A 110 -27.35 2.46 0.29
C LYS A 110 -27.58 0.98 -0.06
N THR A 111 -26.63 0.39 -0.81
CA THR A 111 -26.79 -0.99 -1.32
C THR A 111 -26.13 -2.02 -0.41
N SER A 112 -25.27 -1.60 0.55
CA SER A 112 -24.42 -2.49 1.35
C SER A 112 -23.51 -3.37 0.51
N GLU A 113 -23.27 -2.99 -0.73
CA GLU A 113 -22.36 -3.68 -1.64
C GLU A 113 -20.91 -3.36 -1.26
N VAL A 114 -20.03 -4.36 -1.38
CA VAL A 114 -18.60 -4.21 -1.09
C VAL A 114 -17.94 -3.46 -2.24
N LEU A 115 -17.48 -2.23 -1.96
CA LEU A 115 -16.78 -1.38 -2.92
C LEU A 115 -15.29 -1.66 -2.97
N ALA A 116 -14.68 -1.94 -1.81
CA ALA A 116 -13.25 -2.26 -1.69
C ALA A 116 -12.97 -3.05 -0.40
N SER A 117 -11.89 -3.85 -0.42
CA SER A 117 -11.43 -4.62 0.73
C SER A 117 -9.93 -4.46 0.89
N TYR A 118 -9.50 -4.08 2.10
CA TYR A 118 -8.10 -3.84 2.45
C TYR A 118 -7.65 -4.80 3.53
N SER A 119 -6.68 -5.65 3.23
CA SER A 119 -6.05 -6.51 4.23
C SER A 119 -5.15 -5.67 5.13
N ILE A 120 -5.27 -5.87 6.43
CA ILE A 120 -4.52 -5.09 7.41
C ILE A 120 -3.42 -5.96 7.99
N PRO A 121 -2.14 -5.60 7.81
CA PRO A 121 -1.01 -6.38 8.31
C PRO A 121 -0.90 -6.31 9.83
N VAL A 122 -0.22 -7.29 10.40
CA VAL A 122 0.12 -7.33 11.82
C VAL A 122 0.99 -6.12 12.19
N GLY A 123 0.70 -5.52 13.34
CA GLY A 123 1.37 -4.30 13.81
C GLY A 123 0.80 -3.00 13.24
N ALA A 124 -0.23 -3.07 12.41
CA ALA A 124 -0.89 -1.88 11.91
C ALA A 124 -1.83 -1.27 12.96
N HIS A 125 -1.76 0.05 13.11
CA HIS A 125 -2.64 0.84 13.95
C HIS A 125 -3.87 1.29 13.16
N LEU A 126 -5.06 0.97 13.63
CA LEU A 126 -6.31 1.37 12.98
C LEU A 126 -6.57 2.86 13.21
N SER A 127 -6.86 3.60 12.14
CA SER A 127 -7.17 5.03 12.18
C SER A 127 -8.67 5.30 12.13
N VAL A 128 -9.47 4.31 11.78
CA VAL A 128 -10.94 4.40 11.65
C VAL A 128 -11.65 3.49 12.63
N LYS A 129 -12.93 3.79 12.89
CA LYS A 129 -13.82 2.96 13.71
C LYS A 129 -14.79 2.23 12.81
N GLU A 130 -15.23 1.05 13.26
CA GLU A 130 -16.30 0.32 12.61
C GLU A 130 -17.57 1.17 12.48
N GLY A 131 -18.22 1.11 11.33
CA GLY A 131 -19.41 1.87 11.04
C GLY A 131 -19.18 3.34 10.64
N SER A 132 -17.94 3.86 10.73
CA SER A 132 -17.64 5.23 10.34
C SER A 132 -17.74 5.41 8.83
N SER A 133 -18.07 6.65 8.42
CA SER A 133 -18.08 7.03 7.00
C SER A 133 -16.76 7.65 6.62
N VAL A 134 -16.16 7.18 5.52
CA VAL A 134 -14.90 7.68 4.99
C VAL A 134 -15.07 8.25 3.58
N LYS A 135 -14.20 9.20 3.23
CA LYS A 135 -14.07 9.74 1.88
C LYS A 135 -12.91 9.04 1.17
N GLY A 136 -12.84 9.11 -0.14
CA GLY A 136 -11.64 8.70 -0.89
C GLY A 136 -10.41 9.44 -0.39
N GLY A 137 -9.26 8.75 -0.30
CA GLY A 137 -8.03 9.28 0.29
C GLY A 137 -7.96 9.25 1.83
N ALA A 138 -9.01 8.77 2.53
CA ALA A 138 -8.98 8.68 3.97
C ALA A 138 -8.05 7.55 4.44
N GLN A 139 -7.28 7.81 5.50
CA GLN A 139 -6.41 6.82 6.11
C GLN A 139 -7.22 5.83 6.95
N LEU A 140 -7.18 4.55 6.57
CA LEU A 140 -7.83 3.45 7.26
C LEU A 140 -6.97 2.90 8.40
N ALA A 141 -5.69 2.71 8.13
CA ALA A 141 -4.71 2.23 9.08
C ALA A 141 -3.34 2.82 8.76
N ARG A 142 -2.42 2.71 9.70
CA ARG A 142 -1.00 3.04 9.51
C ARG A 142 -0.14 1.90 10.03
N THR A 143 0.85 1.52 9.27
CA THR A 143 1.85 0.54 9.69
C THR A 143 3.15 1.27 9.99
N PRO A 144 3.67 1.23 11.23
CA PRO A 144 4.97 1.80 11.52
C PRO A 144 6.02 1.16 10.62
N ARG A 145 6.81 1.98 9.94
CA ARG A 145 8.01 1.46 9.30
C ARG A 145 8.89 0.93 10.43
N LYS A 146 9.15 -0.36 10.41
CA LYS A 146 10.17 -0.94 11.28
C LYS A 146 11.50 -0.28 10.87
N ILE A 147 11.79 0.87 11.46
CA ILE A 147 13.16 1.36 11.47
C ILE A 147 13.85 0.33 12.31
N SER A 148 14.60 -0.54 11.68
CA SER A 148 15.43 -1.53 12.34
C SER A 148 16.40 -0.78 13.26
N LYS A 149 15.94 -0.50 14.47
CA LYS A 149 16.84 -0.17 15.56
C LYS A 149 17.54 -1.48 15.88
N THR A 150 18.70 -1.70 15.27
CA THR A 150 19.70 -2.71 15.63
C THR A 150 19.21 -4.15 15.86
N GLY A 151 18.03 -4.49 15.39
CA GLY A 151 17.53 -5.84 15.43
C GLY A 151 17.43 -6.33 14.02
N ASP A 152 18.32 -7.19 13.67
CA ASP A 152 18.23 -8.01 12.49
C ASP A 152 18.10 -7.21 11.18
N ILE A 153 19.14 -6.45 10.91
CA ILE A 153 19.57 -6.41 9.54
C ILE A 153 19.89 -7.88 9.23
N THR A 154 18.97 -8.55 8.52
CA THR A 154 19.36 -9.67 7.68
C THR A 154 20.19 -9.08 6.53
N GLY A 155 21.08 -8.26 6.92
CA GLY A 155 22.16 -7.64 6.22
C GLY A 155 23.42 -8.27 6.82
N GLY A 156 24.41 -8.43 6.13
CA GLY A 156 25.58 -9.17 6.50
C GLY A 156 25.51 -10.60 5.93
N LEU A 157 26.10 -11.55 6.61
CA LEU A 157 26.29 -12.91 6.11
C LEU A 157 24.99 -13.61 5.63
N PRO A 158 23.84 -13.55 6.32
CA PRO A 158 22.63 -14.20 5.84
C PRO A 158 22.12 -13.62 4.52
N ARG A 159 22.13 -12.31 4.35
CA ARG A 159 21.66 -11.67 3.10
C ARG A 159 22.64 -11.89 1.96
N ILE A 160 23.94 -11.89 2.27
CA ILE A 160 24.98 -12.23 1.29
C ILE A 160 24.80 -13.68 0.84
N ALA A 161 24.61 -14.61 1.77
CA ALA A 161 24.34 -16.02 1.46
C ALA A 161 23.06 -16.20 0.60
N GLU A 162 21.96 -15.51 0.95
CA GLU A 162 20.72 -15.52 0.14
C GLU A 162 20.98 -15.05 -1.28
N LEU A 163 21.73 -13.98 -1.47
CA LEU A 163 22.02 -13.43 -2.80
C LEU A 163 22.98 -14.30 -3.61
N PHE A 164 24.07 -14.79 -2.98
CA PHE A 164 25.06 -15.63 -3.69
C PHE A 164 24.55 -17.04 -3.96
N GLU A 165 23.73 -17.59 -3.08
CA GLU A 165 23.11 -18.91 -3.26
C GLU A 165 21.76 -18.83 -3.99
N ALA A 166 21.30 -17.61 -4.35
CA ALA A 166 19.99 -17.34 -4.96
C ALA A 166 18.82 -17.99 -4.20
N ARG A 167 18.90 -18.04 -2.86
CA ARG A 167 17.84 -18.60 -2.03
C ARG A 167 16.63 -17.70 -2.03
N ARG A 168 15.45 -18.30 -2.10
CA ARG A 168 14.18 -17.57 -2.01
C ARG A 168 13.98 -17.04 -0.58
N PRO A 169 13.78 -15.72 -0.41
CA PRO A 169 13.48 -15.13 0.91
C PRO A 169 12.20 -15.71 1.51
N LYS A 170 12.13 -15.85 2.83
CA LYS A 170 10.95 -16.40 3.51
C LYS A 170 9.67 -15.64 3.21
N GLU A 171 9.78 -14.35 2.99
CA GLU A 171 8.65 -13.45 2.73
C GLU A 171 8.82 -12.68 1.41
N ALA A 172 9.19 -13.38 0.35
CA ALA A 172 9.36 -12.79 -0.97
C ALA A 172 8.10 -12.03 -1.42
N CYS A 173 8.29 -10.84 -2.00
CA CYS A 173 7.20 -10.11 -2.63
C CYS A 173 6.74 -10.82 -3.92
N THR A 174 5.51 -10.55 -4.32
CA THR A 174 5.01 -10.88 -5.65
C THR A 174 5.37 -9.73 -6.58
N ILE A 175 5.96 -10.03 -7.74
CA ILE A 175 6.34 -9.05 -8.76
C ILE A 175 5.52 -9.22 -10.04
N ALA A 176 5.37 -8.14 -10.81
CA ALA A 176 4.72 -8.17 -12.12
C ALA A 176 5.58 -8.92 -13.14
N LYS A 177 4.99 -9.87 -13.87
CA LYS A 177 5.67 -10.66 -14.89
C LYS A 177 5.65 -10.02 -16.27
N ILE A 178 4.72 -9.10 -16.50
CA ILE A 178 4.57 -8.35 -17.76
C ILE A 178 4.38 -6.87 -17.47
N ASP A 179 4.61 -6.03 -18.48
CA ASP A 179 4.23 -4.63 -18.44
C ASP A 179 2.73 -4.52 -18.65
N GLY A 180 2.05 -3.62 -17.93
CA GLY A 180 0.60 -3.48 -18.12
C GLY A 180 -0.10 -2.70 -17.02
N GLU A 181 -1.42 -2.72 -17.08
CA GLU A 181 -2.31 -2.06 -16.12
C GLU A 181 -2.88 -3.08 -15.13
N VAL A 182 -2.95 -2.68 -13.87
CA VAL A 182 -3.42 -3.52 -12.77
C VAL A 182 -4.95 -3.52 -12.72
N SER A 183 -5.53 -4.71 -12.59
CA SER A 183 -6.93 -4.91 -12.24
C SER A 183 -7.06 -6.00 -11.17
N TYR A 184 -8.19 -6.00 -10.45
CA TYR A 184 -8.45 -7.02 -9.43
C TYR A 184 -9.47 -8.04 -9.93
N GLY A 185 -9.14 -9.31 -9.79
CA GLY A 185 -10.04 -10.42 -10.04
C GLY A 185 -10.73 -10.94 -8.79
N PRO A 186 -11.66 -11.89 -8.94
CA PRO A 186 -12.31 -12.56 -7.82
C PRO A 186 -11.28 -13.32 -6.97
N ASN A 187 -11.53 -13.41 -5.67
CA ASN A 187 -10.68 -14.19 -4.78
C ASN A 187 -10.76 -15.68 -5.10
N VAL A 188 -9.61 -16.35 -5.21
CA VAL A 188 -9.51 -17.77 -5.54
C VAL A 188 -8.79 -18.50 -4.42
N ARG A 189 -9.47 -19.48 -3.80
CA ARG A 189 -8.90 -20.37 -2.76
C ARG A 189 -8.16 -19.58 -1.64
N GLY A 190 -8.78 -18.53 -1.09
CA GLY A 190 -8.18 -17.74 -0.04
C GLY A 190 -7.01 -16.84 -0.49
N LYS A 191 -6.84 -16.62 -1.79
CA LYS A 191 -5.86 -15.69 -2.36
C LYS A 191 -6.56 -14.59 -3.13
N LYS A 192 -6.03 -13.38 -3.04
CA LYS A 192 -6.50 -12.24 -3.83
C LYS A 192 -5.84 -12.31 -5.21
N LYS A 193 -6.65 -12.22 -6.27
CA LYS A 193 -6.18 -12.25 -7.65
C LYS A 193 -5.90 -10.82 -8.12
N VAL A 194 -4.65 -10.56 -8.48
CA VAL A 194 -4.21 -9.32 -9.13
C VAL A 194 -3.87 -9.68 -10.57
N ILE A 195 -4.47 -8.99 -11.51
CA ILE A 195 -4.30 -9.22 -12.94
C ILE A 195 -3.53 -8.04 -13.50
N VAL A 196 -2.44 -8.30 -14.20
CA VAL A 196 -1.72 -7.29 -14.97
C VAL A 196 -1.99 -7.55 -16.43
N THR A 197 -2.54 -6.56 -17.14
CA THR A 197 -2.92 -6.66 -18.55
C THR A 197 -2.11 -5.68 -19.37
N ASP A 198 -1.41 -6.18 -20.37
CA ASP A 198 -0.73 -5.34 -21.34
C ASP A 198 -1.77 -4.73 -22.30
N SER A 199 -1.81 -3.41 -22.35
CA SER A 199 -2.73 -2.66 -23.20
C SER A 199 -2.41 -2.78 -24.70
N GLN A 200 -1.20 -3.17 -25.08
CA GLN A 200 -0.77 -3.29 -26.49
C GLN A 200 -1.03 -4.69 -27.04
N SER A 201 -0.66 -5.73 -26.31
CA SER A 201 -0.80 -7.13 -26.75
C SER A 201 -2.15 -7.74 -26.33
N GLY A 202 -2.82 -7.18 -25.32
CA GLY A 202 -4.00 -7.76 -24.69
C GLY A 202 -3.69 -8.99 -23.83
N GLU A 203 -2.42 -9.32 -23.63
CA GLU A 203 -1.98 -10.39 -22.77
C GLU A 203 -2.25 -10.04 -21.31
N SER A 204 -2.75 -11.00 -20.53
CA SER A 204 -2.99 -10.81 -19.10
C SER A 204 -2.36 -11.92 -18.29
N VAL A 205 -1.72 -11.55 -17.17
CA VAL A 205 -1.10 -12.49 -16.24
C VAL A 205 -1.72 -12.34 -14.87
N ASP A 206 -2.12 -13.48 -14.31
CA ASP A 206 -2.74 -13.59 -12.99
C ASP A 206 -1.67 -13.77 -11.90
N HIS A 207 -1.68 -12.88 -10.92
CA HIS A 207 -0.83 -12.96 -9.74
C HIS A 207 -1.70 -13.29 -8.52
N LEU A 208 -1.48 -14.46 -7.91
CA LEU A 208 -2.23 -14.91 -6.74
C LEU A 208 -1.51 -14.51 -5.46
N VAL A 209 -2.01 -13.48 -4.80
CA VAL A 209 -1.47 -12.94 -3.54
C VAL A 209 -2.18 -13.60 -2.36
N PRO A 210 -1.45 -14.22 -1.41
CA PRO A 210 -2.05 -14.78 -0.19
C PRO A 210 -2.79 -13.72 0.61
N MET A 211 -3.93 -14.08 1.22
CA MET A 211 -4.62 -13.22 2.19
C MET A 211 -3.67 -12.89 3.34
N GLY A 212 -3.70 -11.65 3.84
CA GLY A 212 -2.78 -11.17 4.88
C GLY A 212 -1.51 -10.49 4.33
N ARG A 213 -1.19 -10.63 3.06
CA ARG A 213 -0.13 -9.82 2.40
C ARG A 213 -0.68 -8.46 2.01
N HIS A 214 0.07 -7.42 2.34
CA HIS A 214 -0.29 -6.06 1.90
C HIS A 214 0.02 -5.89 0.41
N ILE A 215 -1.01 -5.56 -0.36
CA ILE A 215 -0.90 -5.23 -1.78
C ILE A 215 -0.65 -3.72 -1.87
N ILE A 216 0.40 -3.35 -2.57
CA ILE A 216 0.89 -1.98 -2.66
C ILE A 216 0.49 -1.25 -3.94
N VAL A 217 -0.21 -1.96 -4.82
CA VAL A 217 -0.70 -1.44 -6.10
C VAL A 217 -2.20 -1.20 -6.03
N THR A 218 -2.69 -0.27 -6.83
CA THR A 218 -4.09 0.09 -6.94
C THR A 218 -4.65 -0.30 -8.31
N GLU A 219 -5.97 -0.38 -8.43
CA GLU A 219 -6.63 -0.65 -9.70
C GLU A 219 -6.35 0.51 -10.68
N GLY A 220 -5.92 0.18 -11.91
CA GLY A 220 -5.53 1.18 -12.92
C GLY A 220 -4.06 1.62 -12.85
N ASP A 221 -3.27 1.10 -11.91
CA ASP A 221 -1.84 1.43 -11.87
C ASP A 221 -1.09 0.82 -13.06
N ALA A 222 -0.27 1.64 -13.71
CA ALA A 222 0.66 1.16 -14.73
C ALA A 222 1.89 0.52 -14.09
N MET A 223 2.15 -0.74 -14.40
CA MET A 223 3.29 -1.49 -13.89
C MET A 223 4.25 -1.88 -15.00
N LYS A 224 5.51 -1.97 -14.63
CA LYS A 224 6.55 -2.57 -15.46
C LYS A 224 6.89 -3.95 -14.94
N ARG A 225 7.40 -4.78 -15.82
CA ARG A 225 7.96 -6.09 -15.49
C ARG A 225 9.02 -5.96 -14.38
N GLY A 226 8.89 -6.78 -13.33
CA GLY A 226 9.75 -6.70 -12.14
C GLY A 226 9.26 -5.74 -11.04
N ASP A 227 8.25 -4.90 -11.28
CA ASP A 227 7.68 -4.04 -10.25
C ASP A 227 6.97 -4.87 -9.16
N GLN A 228 7.06 -4.43 -7.92
CA GLN A 228 6.47 -5.12 -6.79
C GLN A 228 4.95 -4.92 -6.71
N ILE A 229 4.21 -6.00 -6.57
CA ILE A 229 2.76 -6.02 -6.30
C ILE A 229 2.49 -6.02 -4.80
N THR A 230 3.36 -6.69 -4.02
CA THR A 230 3.26 -6.76 -2.56
C THR A 230 4.53 -6.27 -1.88
N GLU A 231 4.45 -5.94 -0.60
CA GLU A 231 5.63 -5.66 0.22
C GLU A 231 6.49 -6.91 0.42
N GLY A 232 7.81 -6.69 0.55
CA GLY A 232 8.77 -7.75 0.85
C GLY A 232 10.04 -7.66 0.00
N PRO A 233 11.08 -8.47 0.33
CA PRO A 233 12.28 -8.57 -0.49
C PRO A 233 11.96 -9.27 -1.82
N VAL A 234 12.59 -8.80 -2.90
CA VAL A 234 12.46 -9.43 -4.22
C VAL A 234 13.27 -10.73 -4.23
N ALA A 235 12.67 -11.80 -4.71
CA ALA A 235 13.38 -13.06 -4.96
C ALA A 235 14.22 -12.92 -6.25
N PRO A 236 15.53 -13.23 -6.23
CA PRO A 236 16.38 -13.12 -7.41
C PRO A 236 15.89 -13.98 -8.59
N GLU A 237 15.36 -15.16 -8.31
CA GLU A 237 14.79 -16.06 -9.32
C GLU A 237 13.58 -15.45 -10.03
N ASP A 238 12.64 -14.88 -9.24
CA ASP A 238 11.43 -14.26 -9.80
C ASP A 238 11.82 -13.05 -10.69
N LEU A 239 12.85 -12.27 -10.28
CA LEU A 239 13.33 -11.14 -11.04
C LEU A 239 14.01 -11.59 -12.35
N LEU A 240 14.81 -12.65 -12.29
CA LEU A 240 15.45 -13.23 -13.48
C LEU A 240 14.41 -13.78 -14.46
N GLU A 241 13.37 -14.47 -13.95
CA GLU A 241 12.26 -14.96 -14.77
C GLU A 241 11.49 -13.81 -15.45
N ALA A 242 11.30 -12.70 -14.72
CA ALA A 242 10.54 -11.57 -15.23
C ALA A 242 11.35 -10.70 -16.21
N CYS A 243 12.62 -10.42 -15.92
CA CYS A 243 13.40 -9.42 -16.65
C CYS A 243 14.48 -10.02 -17.59
N GLY A 244 14.75 -11.33 -17.52
CA GLY A 244 15.67 -12.06 -18.38
C GLY A 244 17.09 -12.02 -17.86
#